data_c1c3786fc619ca689fba126aaa6a6ebd
#
_entry.id   c1c3786fc619ca689fba126aaa6a6ebd
#
_cell.length_a   1.000
_cell.length_b   1.000
_cell.length_c   1.000
_cell.angle_alpha   90.00
_cell.angle_beta   90.00
_cell.angle_gamma   90.00
#
_symmetry.space_group_name_H-M   'P 1'
#
loop_
_entity.id
_entity.type
_entity.pdbx_description
1 polymer ?
#
loop_
_entity_poly.entity_id
_entity_poly.type
_entity_poly.pdbx_seq_one_letter_code
_entity_poly.pdbx_strand_id
1 'polypeptide(L)'
;MEMQDEISKHILLLDGAMGTQIQLLNLQEEDYRGDDFKDHPSSLKGNNDLLCITRPHFIERIHLNYLEAGANIIETNTFNAQRISLDDYGLTHIAYDLNVAAAKVAVNARNKFQQEHPNALPAFVAGAIGPTSKTCSLSPDVERPEFRAVNYNELKSAYREQVEGLLDGGVDALLVETIFDTLNAKAAFHAILDVLEDRNLSAITKENPKGDIAIMASGTITDLAGRTLSGQTAAAFAVSLEHVPLFSIGFNCALGAEQLLPQVLALKAFTNAHLSAYPNAGLPNAMGGYDESAETFRDKIQPFLNQSQLRIIGGCCGTSPAHIQALHTLIHTSNND
;
A
#
# COMPACT_ATOMS: atom_id res chain seq x y z
N MET A 1 -15.96 15.27 0.10
CA MET A 1 -15.47 15.38 1.50
C MET A 1 -14.00 15.01 1.45
N GLU A 2 -13.13 15.82 2.03
CA GLU A 2 -11.70 15.72 1.80
C GLU A 2 -11.05 14.78 2.85
N MET A 3 -10.08 13.97 2.45
CA MET A 3 -9.38 13.01 3.33
C MET A 3 -8.76 13.71 4.55
N GLN A 4 -8.26 14.95 4.38
CA GLN A 4 -7.69 15.75 5.47
C GLN A 4 -8.75 16.15 6.52
N ASP A 5 -9.99 16.37 6.11
CA ASP A 5 -11.08 16.68 7.05
C ASP A 5 -11.43 15.47 7.91
N GLU A 6 -11.44 14.29 7.30
CA GLU A 6 -11.76 13.05 8.02
C GLU A 6 -10.64 12.64 8.97
N ILE A 7 -9.37 12.67 8.53
CA ILE A 7 -8.24 12.30 9.40
C ILE A 7 -8.05 13.24 10.58
N SER A 8 -8.53 14.49 10.48
CA SER A 8 -8.48 15.44 11.59
C SER A 8 -9.42 15.04 12.74
N LYS A 9 -10.52 14.37 12.42
CA LYS A 9 -11.59 13.99 13.38
C LYS A 9 -11.46 12.52 13.82
N HIS A 10 -11.06 11.64 12.91
CA HIS A 10 -11.09 10.19 13.09
C HIS A 10 -9.70 9.56 12.83
N ILE A 11 -9.45 8.42 13.43
CA ILE A 11 -8.40 7.51 12.97
C ILE A 11 -8.97 6.82 11.73
N LEU A 12 -8.27 6.89 10.60
CA LEU A 12 -8.67 6.21 9.38
C LEU A 12 -8.16 4.77 9.39
N LEU A 13 -9.03 3.86 9.02
CA LEU A 13 -8.74 2.43 8.98
C LEU A 13 -8.40 2.03 7.53
N LEU A 14 -7.15 1.65 7.32
CA LEU A 14 -6.69 1.05 6.08
C LEU A 14 -7.18 -0.39 6.01
N ASP A 15 -7.32 -0.93 4.82
CA ASP A 15 -7.73 -2.33 4.61
C ASP A 15 -6.63 -3.33 5.04
N GLY A 16 -6.75 -4.56 4.60
CA GLY A 16 -5.84 -5.65 4.92
C GLY A 16 -5.29 -6.33 3.66
N ALA A 17 -4.66 -7.49 3.86
CA ALA A 17 -3.89 -8.18 2.85
C ALA A 17 -4.71 -8.64 1.63
N MET A 18 -4.61 -7.93 0.50
CA MET A 18 -5.17 -8.34 -0.79
C MET A 18 -4.63 -9.71 -1.21
N GLY A 19 -3.32 -9.91 -1.18
CA GLY A 19 -2.70 -11.18 -1.57
C GLY A 19 -3.17 -12.38 -0.76
N THR A 20 -3.37 -12.23 0.56
CA THR A 20 -3.92 -13.28 1.43
C THR A 20 -5.34 -13.65 1.00
N GLN A 21 -6.19 -12.67 0.67
CA GLN A 21 -7.55 -12.93 0.22
C GLN A 21 -7.57 -13.62 -1.16
N ILE A 22 -6.70 -13.23 -2.07
CA ILE A 22 -6.56 -13.89 -3.39
C ILE A 22 -6.12 -15.35 -3.23
N GLN A 23 -5.18 -15.64 -2.33
CA GLN A 23 -4.73 -17.01 -2.06
C GLN A 23 -5.87 -17.93 -1.60
N LEU A 24 -6.81 -17.44 -0.81
CA LEU A 24 -7.99 -18.20 -0.36
C LEU A 24 -8.91 -18.61 -1.50
N LEU A 25 -8.88 -17.94 -2.65
CA LEU A 25 -9.68 -18.28 -3.83
C LEU A 25 -9.13 -19.50 -4.58
N ASN A 26 -7.90 -19.95 -4.29
CA ASN A 26 -7.24 -21.09 -4.94
C ASN A 26 -7.27 -21.03 -6.48
N LEU A 27 -7.06 -19.84 -7.05
CA LEU A 27 -7.12 -19.59 -8.49
C LEU A 27 -6.06 -20.39 -9.25
N GLN A 28 -6.42 -20.82 -10.46
CA GLN A 28 -5.55 -21.59 -11.34
C GLN A 28 -5.05 -20.73 -12.52
N GLU A 29 -4.13 -21.27 -13.32
CA GLU A 29 -3.52 -20.54 -14.45
C GLU A 29 -4.59 -19.95 -15.39
N GLU A 30 -5.69 -20.67 -15.63
CA GLU A 30 -6.79 -20.24 -16.49
C GLU A 30 -7.51 -18.99 -15.96
N ASP A 31 -7.55 -18.82 -14.63
CA ASP A 31 -8.12 -17.64 -14.01
C ASP A 31 -7.25 -16.42 -14.25
N TYR A 32 -5.92 -16.56 -14.12
CA TYR A 32 -4.96 -15.49 -14.38
C TYR A 32 -4.92 -15.11 -15.86
N ARG A 33 -5.10 -16.09 -16.77
CA ARG A 33 -5.13 -15.83 -18.22
C ARG A 33 -6.41 -15.13 -18.65
N GLY A 34 -7.54 -15.53 -18.12
CA GLY A 34 -8.83 -15.10 -18.65
C GLY A 34 -8.97 -15.41 -20.15
N ASP A 35 -9.79 -14.63 -20.83
CA ASP A 35 -9.96 -14.74 -22.29
C ASP A 35 -8.85 -13.97 -23.06
N ASP A 36 -8.38 -12.85 -22.49
CA ASP A 36 -7.49 -11.92 -23.14
C ASP A 36 -6.04 -12.45 -23.27
N PHE A 37 -5.62 -13.31 -22.34
CA PHE A 37 -4.24 -13.84 -22.27
C PHE A 37 -4.17 -15.36 -22.43
N LYS A 38 -5.21 -16.02 -22.96
CA LYS A 38 -5.25 -17.49 -23.09
C LYS A 38 -4.07 -18.08 -23.86
N ASP A 39 -3.58 -17.37 -24.87
CA ASP A 39 -2.48 -17.80 -25.74
C ASP A 39 -1.12 -17.19 -25.32
N HIS A 40 -1.05 -16.56 -24.12
CA HIS A 40 0.22 -15.96 -23.65
C HIS A 40 1.29 -17.05 -23.43
N PRO A 41 2.55 -16.83 -23.87
CA PRO A 41 3.57 -17.88 -23.89
C PRO A 41 4.06 -18.29 -22.50
N SER A 42 4.05 -17.39 -21.53
CA SER A 42 4.53 -17.62 -20.16
C SER A 42 3.41 -17.93 -19.19
N SER A 43 3.71 -18.59 -18.06
CA SER A 43 2.75 -18.74 -16.96
C SER A 43 2.44 -17.37 -16.35
N LEU A 44 1.17 -17.11 -16.08
CA LEU A 44 0.67 -15.89 -15.46
C LEU A 44 0.20 -16.12 -14.02
N LYS A 45 0.17 -17.38 -13.55
CA LYS A 45 -0.20 -17.70 -12.18
C LYS A 45 0.75 -17.02 -11.19
N GLY A 46 0.19 -16.28 -10.26
CA GLY A 46 0.93 -15.49 -9.28
C GLY A 46 1.02 -14.00 -9.61
N ASN A 47 0.68 -13.58 -10.84
CA ASN A 47 0.49 -12.17 -11.17
C ASN A 47 -0.87 -11.69 -10.68
N ASN A 48 -0.97 -11.42 -9.39
CA ASN A 48 -2.23 -11.06 -8.74
C ASN A 48 -2.83 -9.75 -9.28
N ASP A 49 -2.00 -8.82 -9.70
CA ASP A 49 -2.43 -7.53 -10.22
C ASP A 49 -3.25 -7.69 -11.51
N LEU A 50 -2.87 -8.68 -12.33
CA LEU A 50 -3.55 -9.00 -13.60
C LEU A 50 -5.02 -9.39 -13.41
N LEU A 51 -5.40 -9.89 -12.22
CA LEU A 51 -6.78 -10.24 -11.91
C LEU A 51 -7.74 -9.04 -11.98
N CYS A 52 -7.22 -7.82 -11.91
CA CYS A 52 -8.02 -6.61 -12.14
C CYS A 52 -8.56 -6.52 -13.58
N ILE A 53 -7.91 -7.17 -14.55
CA ILE A 53 -8.37 -7.28 -15.93
C ILE A 53 -9.12 -8.60 -16.13
N THR A 54 -8.53 -9.73 -15.73
CA THR A 54 -9.05 -11.06 -16.08
C THR A 54 -10.18 -11.53 -15.19
N ARG A 55 -10.21 -11.11 -13.92
CA ARG A 55 -11.25 -11.49 -12.92
C ARG A 55 -11.63 -10.32 -12.01
N PRO A 56 -12.01 -9.15 -12.55
CA PRO A 56 -12.25 -7.94 -11.75
C PRO A 56 -13.27 -8.12 -10.64
N HIS A 57 -14.26 -8.98 -10.82
CA HIS A 57 -15.30 -9.26 -9.83
C HIS A 57 -14.78 -9.91 -8.54
N PHE A 58 -13.68 -10.68 -8.61
CA PHE A 58 -13.05 -11.22 -7.41
C PHE A 58 -12.37 -10.10 -6.60
N ILE A 59 -11.66 -9.20 -7.29
CA ILE A 59 -10.98 -8.08 -6.65
C ILE A 59 -12.00 -7.09 -6.08
N GLU A 60 -13.06 -6.76 -6.83
CA GLU A 60 -14.18 -5.93 -6.33
C GLU A 60 -14.78 -6.52 -5.04
N ARG A 61 -15.01 -7.85 -5.00
CA ARG A 61 -15.54 -8.50 -3.81
C ARG A 61 -14.61 -8.39 -2.62
N ILE A 62 -13.28 -8.50 -2.81
CA ILE A 62 -12.30 -8.34 -1.73
C ILE A 62 -12.36 -6.91 -1.18
N HIS A 63 -12.37 -5.89 -2.05
CA HIS A 63 -12.52 -4.50 -1.64
C HIS A 63 -13.81 -4.27 -0.83
N LEU A 64 -14.95 -4.79 -1.31
CA LEU A 64 -16.23 -4.68 -0.59
C LEU A 64 -16.16 -5.34 0.79
N ASN A 65 -15.56 -6.53 0.91
CA ASN A 65 -15.42 -7.21 2.19
C ASN A 65 -14.63 -6.38 3.21
N TYR A 66 -13.58 -5.66 2.78
CA TYR A 66 -12.83 -4.77 3.65
C TYR A 66 -13.60 -3.49 4.02
N LEU A 67 -14.34 -2.90 3.09
CA LEU A 67 -15.21 -1.76 3.36
C LEU A 67 -16.33 -2.14 4.35
N GLU A 68 -16.96 -3.31 4.16
CA GLU A 68 -17.97 -3.86 5.08
C GLU A 68 -17.39 -4.15 6.48
N ALA A 69 -16.11 -4.49 6.56
CA ALA A 69 -15.38 -4.65 7.82
C ALA A 69 -15.04 -3.32 8.51
N GLY A 70 -15.30 -2.18 7.86
CA GLY A 70 -15.11 -0.84 8.39
C GLY A 70 -13.87 -0.09 7.91
N ALA A 71 -13.17 -0.59 6.88
CA ALA A 71 -12.07 0.15 6.27
C ALA A 71 -12.56 1.49 5.68
N ASN A 72 -11.77 2.55 5.87
CA ASN A 72 -11.98 3.87 5.28
C ASN A 72 -11.03 4.15 4.11
N ILE A 73 -9.92 3.43 4.03
CA ILE A 73 -8.98 3.48 2.92
C ILE A 73 -8.83 2.06 2.40
N ILE A 74 -9.03 1.87 1.10
CA ILE A 74 -8.74 0.61 0.40
C ILE A 74 -7.60 0.82 -0.59
N GLU A 75 -6.68 -0.14 -0.66
CA GLU A 75 -5.55 -0.12 -1.58
C GLU A 75 -5.92 -0.78 -2.91
N THR A 76 -5.51 -0.20 -4.03
CA THR A 76 -5.65 -0.87 -5.32
C THR A 76 -4.80 -2.13 -5.39
N ASN A 77 -5.24 -3.14 -6.14
CA ASN A 77 -4.44 -4.35 -6.38
C ASN A 77 -3.40 -4.09 -7.48
N THR A 78 -2.38 -3.26 -7.18
CA THR A 78 -1.36 -2.77 -8.12
C THR A 78 0.06 -2.79 -7.57
N PHE A 79 0.31 -3.60 -6.54
CA PHE A 79 1.60 -3.65 -5.84
C PHE A 79 2.79 -3.87 -6.77
N ASN A 80 2.65 -4.72 -7.80
CA ASN A 80 3.67 -5.02 -8.80
C ASN A 80 3.30 -4.54 -10.22
N ALA A 81 2.31 -3.65 -10.36
CA ALA A 81 1.75 -3.26 -11.66
C ALA A 81 2.59 -2.22 -12.42
N GLN A 82 3.90 -2.19 -12.22
CA GLN A 82 4.85 -1.38 -12.98
C GLN A 82 5.66 -2.25 -13.94
N ARG A 83 6.09 -1.66 -15.08
CA ARG A 83 6.69 -2.42 -16.19
C ARG A 83 7.92 -3.26 -15.83
N ILE A 84 8.70 -2.89 -14.79
CA ILE A 84 9.90 -3.64 -14.39
C ILE A 84 9.52 -4.98 -13.77
N SER A 85 8.48 -5.03 -12.91
CA SER A 85 7.97 -6.30 -12.36
C SER A 85 7.11 -7.06 -13.36
N LEU A 86 6.37 -6.37 -14.24
CA LEU A 86 5.59 -7.00 -15.31
C LEU A 86 6.46 -7.63 -16.39
N ASP A 87 7.73 -7.22 -16.50
CA ASP A 87 8.73 -7.83 -17.41
C ASP A 87 8.95 -9.31 -17.10
N ASP A 88 8.88 -9.70 -15.82
CA ASP A 88 9.01 -11.10 -15.39
C ASP A 88 7.92 -12.00 -15.99
N TYR A 89 6.80 -11.41 -16.40
CA TYR A 89 5.66 -12.08 -17.05
C TYR A 89 5.55 -11.78 -18.56
N GLY A 90 6.42 -10.94 -19.13
CA GLY A 90 6.31 -10.48 -20.52
C GLY A 90 5.14 -9.52 -20.77
N LEU A 91 4.66 -8.83 -19.74
CA LEU A 91 3.46 -8.00 -19.75
C LEU A 91 3.76 -6.49 -19.61
N THR A 92 4.97 -6.05 -19.95
CA THR A 92 5.37 -4.63 -19.82
C THR A 92 4.44 -3.65 -20.53
N HIS A 93 3.83 -4.09 -21.63
CA HIS A 93 2.99 -3.27 -22.51
C HIS A 93 1.62 -2.92 -21.95
N ILE A 94 1.16 -3.62 -20.89
CA ILE A 94 -0.15 -3.37 -20.28
C ILE A 94 -0.05 -2.57 -18.98
N ALA A 95 1.14 -2.11 -18.56
CA ALA A 95 1.32 -1.49 -17.25
C ALA A 95 0.35 -0.32 -16.99
N TYR A 96 0.21 0.59 -17.93
CA TYR A 96 -0.75 1.70 -17.81
C TYR A 96 -2.20 1.21 -17.70
N ASP A 97 -2.65 0.38 -18.64
CA ASP A 97 -4.04 -0.10 -18.68
C ASP A 97 -4.40 -0.93 -17.46
N LEU A 98 -3.46 -1.72 -16.94
CA LEU A 98 -3.62 -2.50 -15.72
C LEU A 98 -3.87 -1.60 -14.51
N ASN A 99 -3.11 -0.52 -14.35
CA ASN A 99 -3.29 0.43 -13.26
C ASN A 99 -4.63 1.18 -13.37
N VAL A 100 -5.03 1.58 -14.57
CA VAL A 100 -6.36 2.19 -14.83
C VAL A 100 -7.47 1.21 -14.44
N ALA A 101 -7.37 -0.06 -14.88
CA ALA A 101 -8.38 -1.08 -14.57
C ALA A 101 -8.47 -1.34 -13.07
N ALA A 102 -7.36 -1.54 -12.39
CA ALA A 102 -7.30 -1.80 -10.96
C ALA A 102 -7.86 -0.65 -10.12
N ALA A 103 -7.49 0.59 -10.45
CA ALA A 103 -8.04 1.77 -9.79
C ALA A 103 -9.56 1.87 -9.98
N LYS A 104 -10.07 1.62 -11.19
CA LYS A 104 -11.53 1.61 -11.45
C LYS A 104 -12.26 0.53 -10.67
N VAL A 105 -11.68 -0.66 -10.50
CA VAL A 105 -12.29 -1.73 -9.69
C VAL A 105 -12.45 -1.26 -8.24
N ALA A 106 -11.41 -0.67 -7.65
CA ALA A 106 -11.45 -0.16 -6.28
C ALA A 106 -12.43 1.03 -6.13
N VAL A 107 -12.41 1.98 -7.06
CA VAL A 107 -13.33 3.13 -7.09
C VAL A 107 -14.79 2.68 -7.21
N ASN A 108 -15.07 1.69 -8.06
CA ASN A 108 -16.41 1.13 -8.20
C ASN A 108 -16.90 0.46 -6.92
N ALA A 109 -16.02 -0.34 -6.26
CA ALA A 109 -16.34 -0.97 -4.98
C ALA A 109 -16.64 0.09 -3.91
N ARG A 110 -15.81 1.15 -3.79
CA ARG A 110 -16.05 2.28 -2.87
C ARG A 110 -17.39 2.95 -3.15
N ASN A 111 -17.66 3.29 -4.40
CA ASN A 111 -18.89 4.00 -4.78
C ASN A 111 -20.13 3.17 -4.48
N LYS A 112 -20.09 1.87 -4.78
CA LYS A 112 -21.17 0.92 -4.47
C LYS A 112 -21.40 0.84 -2.96
N PHE A 113 -20.35 0.64 -2.18
CA PHE A 113 -20.43 0.61 -0.71
C PHE A 113 -21.05 1.89 -0.15
N GLN A 114 -20.62 3.07 -0.62
CA GLN A 114 -21.15 4.34 -0.12
C GLN A 114 -22.60 4.59 -0.49
N GLN A 115 -23.05 4.09 -1.66
CA GLN A 115 -24.48 4.12 -2.04
C GLN A 115 -25.34 3.24 -1.15
N GLU A 116 -24.84 2.05 -0.80
CA GLU A 116 -25.54 1.09 0.08
C GLU A 116 -25.48 1.51 1.56
N HIS A 117 -24.45 2.27 1.96
CA HIS A 117 -24.19 2.71 3.34
C HIS A 117 -24.00 4.23 3.45
N PRO A 118 -25.05 5.05 3.19
CA PRO A 118 -24.94 6.52 3.13
C PRO A 118 -24.56 7.19 4.45
N ASN A 119 -24.67 6.49 5.57
CA ASN A 119 -24.29 6.98 6.91
C ASN A 119 -22.90 6.51 7.36
N ALA A 120 -22.21 5.68 6.58
CA ALA A 120 -20.84 5.29 6.88
C ALA A 120 -19.89 6.50 6.72
N LEU A 121 -18.74 6.43 7.38
CA LEU A 121 -17.67 7.39 7.13
C LEU A 121 -17.25 7.31 5.64
N PRO A 122 -16.81 8.44 5.05
CA PRO A 122 -16.29 8.43 3.69
C PRO A 122 -15.15 7.43 3.52
N ALA A 123 -15.15 6.73 2.40
CA ALA A 123 -14.09 5.83 2.03
C ALA A 123 -13.27 6.39 0.85
N PHE A 124 -11.97 6.10 0.86
CA PHE A 124 -10.98 6.60 -0.09
C PHE A 124 -10.24 5.44 -0.74
N VAL A 125 -9.72 5.67 -1.94
CA VAL A 125 -8.92 4.70 -2.69
C VAL A 125 -7.48 5.17 -2.75
N ALA A 126 -6.55 4.38 -2.21
CA ALA A 126 -5.12 4.59 -2.32
C ALA A 126 -4.56 3.73 -3.47
N GLY A 127 -3.92 4.37 -4.44
CA GLY A 127 -3.18 3.69 -5.49
C GLY A 127 -1.89 3.10 -4.91
N ALA A 128 -1.84 1.78 -4.76
CA ALA A 128 -0.70 1.08 -4.19
C ALA A 128 0.47 1.02 -5.19
N ILE A 129 1.64 1.45 -4.76
CA ILE A 129 2.89 1.50 -5.52
C ILE A 129 3.95 0.75 -4.71
N GLY A 130 4.12 -0.53 -5.00
CA GLY A 130 5.10 -1.38 -4.32
C GLY A 130 6.52 -1.23 -4.86
N PRO A 131 7.49 -1.91 -4.23
CA PRO A 131 8.87 -1.94 -4.71
C PRO A 131 8.97 -2.75 -6.01
N THR A 132 10.02 -2.49 -6.77
CA THR A 132 10.35 -3.28 -7.97
C THR A 132 11.16 -4.52 -7.61
N SER A 133 11.17 -5.53 -8.51
CA SER A 133 12.04 -6.71 -8.41
C SER A 133 13.54 -6.38 -8.56
N LYS A 134 13.87 -5.15 -9.02
CA LYS A 134 15.26 -4.64 -9.20
C LYS A 134 15.47 -3.40 -8.34
N THR A 135 16.70 -3.19 -7.82
CA THR A 135 17.02 -2.03 -6.98
C THR A 135 18.20 -1.22 -7.53
N CYS A 136 18.20 0.10 -7.26
CA CYS A 136 19.31 0.99 -7.59
C CYS A 136 20.44 0.95 -6.53
N SER A 137 20.16 0.51 -5.30
CA SER A 137 21.11 0.55 -4.19
C SER A 137 21.95 -0.71 -4.07
N LEU A 138 21.39 -1.87 -4.40
CA LEU A 138 22.01 -3.17 -4.21
C LEU A 138 22.36 -3.83 -5.54
N SER A 139 23.56 -4.46 -5.59
CA SER A 139 23.89 -5.33 -6.71
C SER A 139 23.21 -6.69 -6.55
N PRO A 140 22.57 -7.23 -7.60
CA PRO A 140 22.13 -8.62 -7.61
C PRO A 140 23.27 -9.62 -7.79
N ASP A 141 24.49 -9.15 -8.08
CA ASP A 141 25.68 -9.96 -8.33
C ASP A 141 26.73 -9.63 -7.27
N VAL A 142 27.02 -10.60 -6.39
CA VAL A 142 27.97 -10.45 -5.29
C VAL A 142 29.41 -10.22 -5.78
N GLU A 143 29.74 -10.75 -6.97
CA GLU A 143 31.09 -10.60 -7.56
C GLU A 143 31.26 -9.25 -8.27
N ARG A 144 30.17 -8.54 -8.54
CA ARG A 144 30.16 -7.22 -9.19
C ARG A 144 29.38 -6.21 -8.36
N PRO A 145 29.90 -5.75 -7.22
CA PRO A 145 29.19 -4.88 -6.29
C PRO A 145 28.76 -3.53 -6.90
N GLU A 146 29.43 -3.07 -7.97
CA GLU A 146 29.09 -1.85 -8.71
C GLU A 146 27.92 -2.05 -9.69
N PHE A 147 27.58 -3.28 -10.05
CA PHE A 147 26.53 -3.56 -11.02
C PHE A 147 25.15 -3.23 -10.45
N ARG A 148 24.30 -2.64 -11.30
CA ARG A 148 22.88 -2.37 -11.01
C ARG A 148 22.03 -2.91 -12.15
N ALA A 149 20.99 -3.67 -11.81
CA ALA A 149 20.06 -4.24 -12.80
C ALA A 149 19.07 -3.20 -13.36
N VAL A 150 19.00 -2.03 -12.74
CA VAL A 150 18.14 -0.91 -13.13
C VAL A 150 18.79 0.39 -12.70
N ASN A 151 18.61 1.46 -13.48
CA ASN A 151 19.04 2.81 -13.10
C ASN A 151 17.86 3.67 -12.62
N TYR A 152 18.17 4.82 -12.02
CA TYR A 152 17.20 5.72 -11.44
C TYR A 152 16.14 6.22 -12.45
N ASN A 153 16.57 6.56 -13.68
CA ASN A 153 15.66 7.09 -14.69
C ASN A 153 14.71 6.00 -15.23
N GLU A 154 15.17 4.76 -15.34
CA GLU A 154 14.34 3.62 -15.72
C GLU A 154 13.26 3.36 -14.65
N LEU A 155 13.64 3.38 -13.35
CA LEU A 155 12.68 3.29 -12.25
C LEU A 155 11.67 4.44 -12.28
N LYS A 156 12.15 5.68 -12.39
CA LYS A 156 11.28 6.87 -12.46
C LYS A 156 10.29 6.76 -13.60
N SER A 157 10.74 6.34 -14.80
CA SER A 157 9.86 6.16 -15.97
C SER A 157 8.80 5.07 -15.73
N ALA A 158 9.18 3.94 -15.11
CA ALA A 158 8.26 2.85 -14.82
C ALA A 158 7.19 3.28 -13.79
N TYR A 159 7.60 3.96 -12.72
CA TYR A 159 6.68 4.50 -11.73
C TYR A 159 5.79 5.61 -12.28
N ARG A 160 6.31 6.46 -13.19
CA ARG A 160 5.51 7.51 -13.84
C ARG A 160 4.31 6.92 -14.57
N GLU A 161 4.52 5.87 -15.38
CA GLU A 161 3.45 5.19 -16.11
C GLU A 161 2.40 4.59 -15.15
N GLN A 162 2.85 3.99 -14.03
CA GLN A 162 1.96 3.49 -12.98
C GLN A 162 1.13 4.61 -12.36
N VAL A 163 1.76 5.71 -11.96
CA VAL A 163 1.10 6.88 -11.36
C VAL A 163 0.07 7.48 -12.30
N GLU A 164 0.40 7.64 -13.58
CA GLU A 164 -0.51 8.16 -14.60
C GLU A 164 -1.76 7.28 -14.72
N GLY A 165 -1.59 5.95 -14.78
CA GLY A 165 -2.71 5.00 -14.83
C GLY A 165 -3.58 5.02 -13.57
N LEU A 166 -2.98 5.08 -12.39
CA LEU A 166 -3.71 5.16 -11.11
C LEU A 166 -4.56 6.43 -11.02
N LEU A 167 -4.00 7.59 -11.37
CA LEU A 167 -4.73 8.87 -11.37
C LEU A 167 -5.87 8.87 -12.40
N ASP A 168 -5.64 8.33 -13.60
CA ASP A 168 -6.69 8.23 -14.64
C ASP A 168 -7.78 7.22 -14.26
N GLY A 169 -7.48 6.27 -13.37
CA GLY A 169 -8.43 5.39 -12.74
C GLY A 169 -9.24 6.01 -11.61
N GLY A 170 -8.82 7.18 -11.09
CA GLY A 170 -9.58 7.99 -10.14
C GLY A 170 -9.28 7.71 -8.67
N VAL A 171 -8.04 7.39 -8.31
CA VAL A 171 -7.61 7.23 -6.91
C VAL A 171 -7.58 8.56 -6.16
N ASP A 172 -7.78 8.53 -4.85
CA ASP A 172 -7.76 9.69 -3.95
C ASP A 172 -6.37 9.92 -3.34
N ALA A 173 -5.54 8.89 -3.31
CA ALA A 173 -4.19 8.91 -2.76
C ALA A 173 -3.23 8.07 -3.59
N LEU A 174 -1.93 8.35 -3.49
CA LEU A 174 -0.84 7.53 -4.02
C LEU A 174 0.00 7.04 -2.84
N LEU A 175 0.05 5.72 -2.65
CA LEU A 175 0.74 5.08 -1.53
C LEU A 175 1.97 4.34 -2.02
N VAL A 176 3.16 4.91 -1.79
CA VAL A 176 4.43 4.19 -1.97
C VAL A 176 4.68 3.36 -0.72
N GLU A 177 4.58 2.04 -0.85
CA GLU A 177 4.57 1.14 0.29
C GLU A 177 5.67 0.08 0.26
N THR A 178 5.88 -0.58 1.42
CA THR A 178 6.87 -1.65 1.61
C THR A 178 8.26 -1.21 1.15
N ILE A 179 8.59 0.06 1.42
CA ILE A 179 9.86 0.66 1.01
C ILE A 179 10.99 0.04 1.83
N PHE A 180 11.82 -0.76 1.18
CA PHE A 180 13.05 -1.31 1.75
C PHE A 180 14.33 -0.62 1.20
N ASP A 181 14.19 0.10 0.08
CA ASP A 181 15.24 0.89 -0.57
C ASP A 181 14.74 2.32 -0.83
N THR A 182 15.27 3.29 -0.09
CA THR A 182 14.84 4.68 -0.22
C THR A 182 15.28 5.34 -1.51
N LEU A 183 16.31 4.83 -2.22
CA LEU A 183 16.66 5.37 -3.54
C LEU A 183 15.59 4.99 -4.57
N ASN A 184 15.08 3.76 -4.53
CA ASN A 184 13.92 3.34 -5.34
C ASN A 184 12.69 4.18 -5.01
N ALA A 185 12.40 4.37 -3.71
CA ALA A 185 11.29 5.21 -3.27
C ALA A 185 11.40 6.65 -3.76
N LYS A 186 12.60 7.24 -3.74
CA LYS A 186 12.84 8.58 -4.31
C LYS A 186 12.53 8.64 -5.81
N ALA A 187 12.80 7.59 -6.57
CA ALA A 187 12.41 7.53 -7.97
C ALA A 187 10.87 7.51 -8.13
N ALA A 188 10.15 6.78 -7.27
CA ALA A 188 8.69 6.77 -7.26
C ALA A 188 8.12 8.13 -6.87
N PHE A 189 8.59 8.75 -5.79
CA PHE A 189 8.12 10.07 -5.38
C PHE A 189 8.46 11.16 -6.40
N HIS A 190 9.63 11.11 -7.03
CA HIS A 190 9.98 12.03 -8.11
C HIS A 190 9.02 11.87 -9.30
N ALA A 191 8.66 10.65 -9.68
CA ALA A 191 7.66 10.40 -10.69
C ALA A 191 6.29 10.97 -10.31
N ILE A 192 5.86 10.78 -9.05
CA ILE A 192 4.62 11.35 -8.52
C ILE A 192 4.63 12.87 -8.65
N LEU A 193 5.67 13.52 -8.16
CA LEU A 193 5.76 14.99 -8.17
C LEU A 193 5.77 15.56 -9.60
N ASP A 194 6.50 14.95 -10.54
CA ASP A 194 6.47 15.35 -11.95
C ASP A 194 5.06 15.25 -12.55
N VAL A 195 4.36 14.12 -12.30
CA VAL A 195 3.00 13.93 -12.84
C VAL A 195 2.02 14.92 -12.24
N LEU A 196 2.12 15.21 -10.94
CA LEU A 196 1.26 16.22 -10.30
C LEU A 196 1.54 17.61 -10.88
N GLU A 197 2.81 17.99 -11.10
CA GLU A 197 3.18 19.26 -11.73
C GLU A 197 2.63 19.35 -13.15
N ASP A 198 2.84 18.33 -13.99
CA ASP A 198 2.35 18.28 -15.38
C ASP A 198 0.82 18.39 -15.47
N ARG A 199 0.10 17.89 -14.46
CA ARG A 199 -1.37 17.91 -14.40
C ARG A 199 -1.93 19.11 -13.64
N ASN A 200 -1.10 19.98 -13.10
CA ASN A 200 -1.46 21.09 -12.22
C ASN A 200 -2.27 20.61 -10.99
N LEU A 201 -1.90 19.45 -10.43
CA LEU A 201 -2.46 18.92 -9.21
C LEU A 201 -1.55 19.25 -8.02
N SER A 202 -2.15 19.40 -6.84
CA SER A 202 -1.44 19.71 -5.61
C SER A 202 -1.56 18.58 -4.58
N ALA A 203 -0.50 18.36 -3.80
CA ALA A 203 -0.52 17.41 -2.71
C ALA A 203 -1.37 17.89 -1.54
N ILE A 204 -2.13 16.98 -0.93
CA ILE A 204 -2.81 17.20 0.34
C ILE A 204 -1.78 17.10 1.46
N THR A 205 -1.65 18.16 2.26
CA THR A 205 -0.81 18.20 3.47
C THR A 205 -1.55 18.93 4.59
N LYS A 206 -0.98 18.98 5.78
CA LYS A 206 -1.53 19.80 6.86
C LYS A 206 -1.55 21.29 6.54
N GLU A 207 -0.58 21.77 5.74
CA GLU A 207 -0.46 23.15 5.28
C GLU A 207 -1.33 23.41 4.05
N ASN A 208 -1.61 22.38 3.25
CA ASN A 208 -2.50 22.43 2.09
C ASN A 208 -3.64 21.40 2.22
N PRO A 209 -4.60 21.59 3.12
CA PRO A 209 -5.65 20.60 3.39
C PRO A 209 -6.64 20.41 2.24
N LYS A 210 -6.66 21.32 1.27
CA LYS A 210 -7.53 21.30 0.08
C LYS A 210 -6.79 20.91 -1.19
N GLY A 211 -5.65 20.26 -1.07
CA GLY A 211 -4.96 19.68 -2.22
C GLY A 211 -5.78 18.59 -2.91
N ASP A 212 -5.31 18.13 -4.05
CA ASP A 212 -6.03 17.21 -4.92
C ASP A 212 -5.76 15.75 -4.59
N ILE A 213 -4.51 15.39 -4.20
CA ILE A 213 -4.06 14.01 -4.02
C ILE A 213 -3.24 13.87 -2.73
N ALA A 214 -3.56 12.87 -1.92
CA ALA A 214 -2.75 12.51 -0.77
C ALA A 214 -1.52 11.67 -1.20
N ILE A 215 -0.33 12.05 -0.74
CA ILE A 215 0.90 11.27 -0.96
C ILE A 215 1.26 10.55 0.33
N MET A 216 1.29 9.22 0.30
CA MET A 216 1.53 8.39 1.46
C MET A 216 2.82 7.59 1.28
N ALA A 217 3.59 7.44 2.36
CA ALA A 217 4.83 6.66 2.38
C ALA A 217 4.77 5.61 3.48
N SER A 218 5.13 4.36 3.15
CA SER A 218 5.24 3.29 4.14
C SER A 218 6.51 2.46 3.91
N GLY A 219 7.41 2.49 4.89
CA GLY A 219 8.63 1.70 4.88
C GLY A 219 8.40 0.29 5.40
N THR A 220 9.38 -0.58 5.17
CA THR A 220 9.41 -1.90 5.81
C THR A 220 10.73 -2.11 6.57
N ILE A 221 10.60 -2.50 7.83
CA ILE A 221 11.72 -2.82 8.70
C ILE A 221 11.97 -4.32 8.63
N THR A 222 13.13 -4.71 8.13
CA THR A 222 13.43 -6.11 7.81
C THR A 222 14.19 -6.85 8.90
N ASP A 223 14.65 -6.14 9.94
CA ASP A 223 15.38 -6.74 11.05
C ASP A 223 14.91 -6.22 12.42
N LEU A 224 15.24 -6.98 13.47
CA LEU A 224 14.92 -6.61 14.85
C LEU A 224 15.77 -5.43 15.39
N ALA A 225 16.81 -5.01 14.66
CA ALA A 225 17.59 -3.82 14.99
C ALA A 225 16.92 -2.53 14.47
N GLY A 226 15.75 -2.64 13.83
CA GLY A 226 14.96 -1.50 13.36
C GLY A 226 15.50 -0.86 12.08
N ARG A 227 16.03 -1.68 11.16
CA ARG A 227 16.60 -1.21 9.90
C ARG A 227 15.84 -1.76 8.70
N THR A 228 15.75 -0.95 7.65
CA THR A 228 15.35 -1.39 6.31
C THR A 228 16.44 -2.30 5.71
N LEU A 229 16.14 -3.01 4.63
CA LEU A 229 17.10 -3.85 3.91
C LEU A 229 18.32 -3.05 3.43
N SER A 230 18.16 -1.79 3.07
CA SER A 230 19.25 -0.88 2.70
C SER A 230 20.00 -0.30 3.93
N GLY A 231 19.70 -0.76 5.15
CA GLY A 231 20.42 -0.43 6.39
C GLY A 231 19.96 0.85 7.09
N GLN A 232 18.90 1.51 6.64
CA GLN A 232 18.42 2.75 7.24
C GLN A 232 17.56 2.52 8.48
N THR A 233 17.79 3.36 9.50
CA THR A 233 16.91 3.46 10.68
C THR A 233 15.62 4.23 10.33
N ALA A 234 14.61 4.19 11.21
CA ALA A 234 13.40 5.00 11.07
C ALA A 234 13.70 6.50 10.89
N ALA A 235 14.65 7.04 11.66
CA ALA A 235 15.10 8.42 11.52
C ALA A 235 15.70 8.72 10.13
N ALA A 236 16.62 7.87 9.66
CA ALA A 236 17.24 8.02 8.35
C ALA A 236 16.21 7.88 7.22
N PHE A 237 15.24 6.99 7.36
CA PHE A 237 14.11 6.84 6.44
C PHE A 237 13.28 8.12 6.35
N ALA A 238 12.83 8.68 7.48
CA ALA A 238 12.06 9.92 7.51
C ALA A 238 12.81 11.11 6.91
N VAL A 239 14.07 11.32 7.32
CA VAL A 239 14.93 12.41 6.79
C VAL A 239 15.18 12.25 5.29
N SER A 240 15.31 11.00 4.79
CA SER A 240 15.47 10.75 3.36
C SER A 240 14.30 11.22 2.52
N LEU A 241 13.10 11.31 3.10
CA LEU A 241 11.84 11.64 2.43
C LEU A 241 11.27 13.01 2.83
N GLU A 242 11.97 13.81 3.65
CA GLU A 242 11.46 15.09 4.17
C GLU A 242 11.13 16.12 3.08
N HIS A 243 11.75 15.99 1.89
CA HIS A 243 11.48 16.85 0.73
C HIS A 243 10.16 16.54 0.00
N VAL A 244 9.51 15.42 0.32
CA VAL A 244 8.23 15.00 -0.27
C VAL A 244 7.08 15.58 0.57
N PRO A 245 6.07 16.24 -0.03
CA PRO A 245 4.92 16.75 0.68
C PRO A 245 3.98 15.62 1.11
N LEU A 246 4.41 14.84 2.11
CA LEU A 246 3.69 13.65 2.55
C LEU A 246 2.44 13.99 3.36
N PHE A 247 1.33 13.36 3.00
CA PHE A 247 0.13 13.26 3.83
C PHE A 247 0.37 12.35 5.03
N SER A 248 0.95 11.17 4.81
CA SER A 248 1.29 10.23 5.88
C SER A 248 2.63 9.55 5.64
N ILE A 249 3.25 9.13 6.75
CA ILE A 249 4.46 8.32 6.76
C ILE A 249 4.35 7.25 7.85
N GLY A 250 4.82 6.05 7.56
CA GLY A 250 4.76 4.95 8.53
C GLY A 250 5.53 3.73 8.12
N PHE A 251 5.13 2.60 8.70
CA PHE A 251 5.72 1.30 8.41
C PHE A 251 4.67 0.22 8.23
N ASN A 252 4.96 -0.73 7.35
CA ASN A 252 4.13 -1.91 7.11
C ASN A 252 4.98 -3.16 6.90
N CYS A 253 4.33 -4.30 6.97
CA CYS A 253 4.88 -5.62 6.63
C CYS A 253 6.09 -6.05 7.48
N ALA A 254 6.70 -7.19 7.14
CA ALA A 254 7.84 -7.86 7.75
C ALA A 254 7.69 -8.20 9.24
N LEU A 255 7.22 -7.28 10.06
CA LEU A 255 7.10 -7.42 11.51
C LEU A 255 5.62 -7.45 11.95
N GLY A 256 5.37 -8.08 13.10
CA GLY A 256 4.11 -7.97 13.82
C GLY A 256 4.01 -6.62 14.57
N ALA A 257 2.84 -6.37 15.15
CA ALA A 257 2.53 -5.10 15.81
C ALA A 257 3.54 -4.71 16.91
N GLU A 258 3.92 -5.64 17.77
CA GLU A 258 4.81 -5.38 18.91
C GLU A 258 6.21 -4.92 18.51
N GLN A 259 6.74 -5.48 17.40
CA GLN A 259 8.07 -5.11 16.90
C GLN A 259 8.01 -3.82 16.07
N LEU A 260 6.88 -3.54 15.41
CA LEU A 260 6.72 -2.36 14.58
C LEU A 260 6.52 -1.07 15.40
N LEU A 261 5.84 -1.14 16.55
CA LEU A 261 5.51 0.03 17.37
C LEU A 261 6.72 0.93 17.72
N PRO A 262 7.85 0.42 18.17
CA PRO A 262 9.00 1.28 18.49
C PRO A 262 9.50 2.08 17.28
N GLN A 263 9.42 1.52 16.09
CA GLN A 263 9.86 2.17 14.85
C GLN A 263 8.89 3.29 14.42
N VAL A 264 7.57 3.06 14.58
CA VAL A 264 6.55 4.10 14.32
C VAL A 264 6.70 5.24 15.32
N LEU A 265 6.94 4.96 16.60
CA LEU A 265 7.19 5.98 17.61
C LEU A 265 8.43 6.83 17.32
N ALA A 266 9.46 6.20 16.78
CA ALA A 266 10.71 6.91 16.39
C ALA A 266 10.47 7.91 15.25
N LEU A 267 9.53 7.68 14.32
CA LEU A 267 9.20 8.63 13.24
C LEU A 267 8.67 9.95 13.75
N LYS A 268 7.96 9.96 14.90
CA LYS A 268 7.30 11.14 15.44
C LYS A 268 8.23 12.36 15.61
N ALA A 269 9.50 12.14 15.87
CA ALA A 269 10.49 13.21 16.08
C ALA A 269 11.00 13.83 14.75
N PHE A 270 10.70 13.22 13.60
CA PHE A 270 11.32 13.56 12.32
C PHE A 270 10.31 13.93 11.24
N THR A 271 9.02 14.01 11.55
CA THR A 271 8.00 14.33 10.56
C THR A 271 6.83 15.10 11.14
N ASN A 272 6.23 15.96 10.31
CA ASN A 272 4.93 16.61 10.55
C ASN A 272 3.77 15.88 9.87
N ALA A 273 4.04 14.89 8.99
CA ALA A 273 3.00 14.10 8.35
C ALA A 273 2.21 13.25 9.36
N HIS A 274 1.04 12.76 8.97
CA HIS A 274 0.29 11.82 9.80
C HIS A 274 1.03 10.49 9.92
N LEU A 275 1.04 9.88 11.11
CA LEU A 275 1.65 8.57 11.28
C LEU A 275 0.71 7.45 10.85
N SER A 276 1.27 6.43 10.16
CA SER A 276 0.55 5.24 9.72
C SER A 276 1.26 3.95 10.16
N ALA A 277 0.50 2.88 10.42
CA ALA A 277 1.04 1.56 10.71
C ALA A 277 0.07 0.47 10.23
N TYR A 278 0.57 -0.50 9.47
CA TYR A 278 -0.17 -1.69 9.08
C TYR A 278 0.73 -2.94 9.12
N PRO A 279 0.88 -3.53 10.33
CA PRO A 279 1.72 -4.70 10.56
C PRO A 279 1.11 -5.98 9.98
N ASN A 280 1.93 -7.04 9.93
CA ASN A 280 1.45 -8.38 9.64
C ASN A 280 0.63 -8.96 10.80
N ALA A 281 -0.19 -9.96 10.53
CA ALA A 281 -0.86 -10.79 11.54
C ALA A 281 0.15 -11.72 12.23
N GLY A 282 1.06 -11.14 13.00
CA GLY A 282 2.20 -11.81 13.60
C GLY A 282 3.38 -12.02 12.64
N LEU A 283 4.25 -12.96 12.97
CA LEU A 283 5.35 -13.40 12.11
C LEU A 283 4.92 -14.63 11.29
N PRO A 284 5.47 -14.85 10.09
CA PRO A 284 5.14 -16.01 9.30
C PRO A 284 5.58 -17.30 10.03
N ASN A 285 4.71 -18.32 9.99
CA ASN A 285 5.02 -19.65 10.49
C ASN A 285 6.00 -20.41 9.56
N ALA A 286 6.42 -21.62 9.94
CA ALA A 286 7.36 -22.44 9.17
C ALA A 286 6.88 -22.79 7.73
N MET A 287 5.58 -22.64 7.45
CA MET A 287 4.98 -22.88 6.14
C MET A 287 4.70 -21.56 5.37
N GLY A 288 5.12 -20.42 5.91
CA GLY A 288 4.89 -19.09 5.33
C GLY A 288 3.48 -18.53 5.55
N GLY A 289 2.63 -19.21 6.32
CA GLY A 289 1.31 -18.73 6.72
C GLY A 289 1.36 -17.83 7.96
N TYR A 290 0.21 -17.28 8.33
CA TYR A 290 0.05 -16.40 9.49
C TYR A 290 -1.06 -16.95 10.38
N ASP A 291 -0.79 -17.08 11.69
CA ASP A 291 -1.66 -17.77 12.64
C ASP A 291 -2.27 -16.83 13.71
N GLU A 292 -1.94 -15.53 13.67
CA GLU A 292 -2.43 -14.58 14.65
C GLU A 292 -3.93 -14.30 14.45
N SER A 293 -4.72 -14.46 15.52
CA SER A 293 -6.17 -14.18 15.46
C SER A 293 -6.47 -12.68 15.42
N ALA A 294 -7.66 -12.34 14.95
CA ALA A 294 -8.14 -10.96 14.90
C ALA A 294 -8.16 -10.29 16.30
N GLU A 295 -8.50 -11.03 17.34
CA GLU A 295 -8.52 -10.55 18.73
C GLU A 295 -7.10 -10.28 19.23
N THR A 296 -6.17 -11.20 19.02
CA THR A 296 -4.76 -11.03 19.42
C THR A 296 -4.13 -9.87 18.69
N PHE A 297 -4.39 -9.75 17.38
CA PHE A 297 -3.92 -8.64 16.55
C PHE A 297 -4.43 -7.30 17.08
N ARG A 298 -5.74 -7.19 17.34
CA ARG A 298 -6.36 -6.01 17.96
C ARG A 298 -5.68 -5.61 19.26
N ASP A 299 -5.49 -6.57 20.18
CA ASP A 299 -4.92 -6.31 21.51
C ASP A 299 -3.47 -5.80 21.43
N LYS A 300 -2.71 -6.30 20.45
CA LYS A 300 -1.34 -5.81 20.18
C LYS A 300 -1.31 -4.43 19.52
N ILE A 301 -2.37 -4.06 18.78
CA ILE A 301 -2.49 -2.75 18.16
C ILE A 301 -2.91 -1.66 19.15
N GLN A 302 -3.66 -1.98 20.17
CA GLN A 302 -4.15 -1.01 21.16
C GLN A 302 -3.07 -0.05 21.70
N PRO A 303 -1.82 -0.46 21.99
CA PRO A 303 -0.76 0.45 22.40
C PRO A 303 -0.40 1.53 21.36
N PHE A 304 -0.58 1.27 20.06
CA PHE A 304 -0.33 2.27 19.02
C PHE A 304 -1.29 3.45 19.12
N LEU A 305 -2.56 3.17 19.43
CA LEU A 305 -3.59 4.20 19.58
C LEU A 305 -3.28 5.12 20.78
N ASN A 306 -2.76 4.55 21.86
CA ASN A 306 -2.54 5.26 23.12
C ASN A 306 -1.23 6.07 23.14
N GLN A 307 -0.21 5.69 22.37
CA GLN A 307 1.17 6.22 22.51
C GLN A 307 1.68 7.04 21.32
N SER A 308 1.18 6.81 20.11
CA SER A 308 1.87 7.25 18.90
C SER A 308 1.23 8.43 18.15
N GLN A 309 0.08 8.93 18.55
CA GLN A 309 -0.73 9.85 17.73
C GLN A 309 -0.96 9.30 16.30
N LEU A 310 -1.08 7.99 16.20
CA LEU A 310 -1.32 7.27 14.97
C LEU A 310 -2.68 7.71 14.39
N ARG A 311 -2.71 8.03 13.11
CA ARG A 311 -3.91 8.53 12.44
C ARG A 311 -4.41 7.60 11.35
N ILE A 312 -3.56 6.68 10.87
CA ILE A 312 -3.92 5.64 9.92
C ILE A 312 -3.42 4.31 10.45
N ILE A 313 -4.31 3.33 10.51
CA ILE A 313 -4.00 1.99 10.98
C ILE A 313 -4.67 0.96 10.08
N GLY A 314 -4.05 -0.18 9.87
CA GLY A 314 -4.59 -1.28 9.07
C GLY A 314 -3.84 -2.56 9.31
N GLY A 315 -3.90 -3.46 8.33
CA GLY A 315 -3.21 -4.73 8.35
C GLY A 315 -2.46 -5.03 7.06
N CYS A 316 -1.36 -5.78 7.15
CA CYS A 316 -0.61 -6.29 6.02
C CYS A 316 -0.71 -7.83 5.97
N CYS A 317 0.32 -8.55 5.56
CA CYS A 317 0.29 -9.99 5.32
C CYS A 317 -0.40 -10.79 6.44
N GLY A 318 -1.25 -11.73 6.05
CA GLY A 318 -2.01 -12.59 6.96
C GLY A 318 -3.29 -11.96 7.52
N THR A 319 -3.49 -10.65 7.39
CA THR A 319 -4.73 -10.03 7.87
C THR A 319 -5.92 -10.31 6.94
N SER A 320 -7.10 -10.29 7.49
CA SER A 320 -8.37 -10.57 6.82
C SER A 320 -9.42 -9.52 7.18
N PRO A 321 -10.61 -9.51 6.55
CA PRO A 321 -11.71 -8.65 6.97
C PRO A 321 -12.04 -8.75 8.46
N ALA A 322 -11.90 -9.93 9.09
CA ALA A 322 -12.13 -10.08 10.53
C ALA A 322 -11.12 -9.28 11.38
N HIS A 323 -9.85 -9.18 10.94
CA HIS A 323 -8.84 -8.36 11.61
C HIS A 323 -9.20 -6.87 11.52
N ILE A 324 -9.63 -6.42 10.36
CA ILE A 324 -10.04 -5.03 10.13
C ILE A 324 -11.29 -4.69 10.95
N GLN A 325 -12.26 -5.60 11.01
CA GLN A 325 -13.45 -5.42 11.84
C GLN A 325 -13.11 -5.33 13.33
N ALA A 326 -12.15 -6.11 13.82
CA ALA A 326 -11.66 -6.03 15.20
C ALA A 326 -11.01 -4.68 15.50
N LEU A 327 -10.22 -4.12 14.56
CA LEU A 327 -9.67 -2.77 14.67
C LEU A 327 -10.75 -1.69 14.61
N HIS A 328 -11.75 -1.82 13.72
CA HIS A 328 -12.88 -0.91 13.65
C HIS A 328 -13.61 -0.83 15.01
N THR A 329 -13.88 -1.98 15.63
CA THR A 329 -14.49 -2.05 16.94
C THR A 329 -13.62 -1.35 18.00
N LEU A 330 -12.31 -1.59 18.01
CA LEU A 330 -11.37 -0.97 18.93
C LEU A 330 -11.38 0.56 18.83
N ILE A 331 -11.32 1.11 17.62
CA ILE A 331 -11.27 2.56 17.37
C ILE A 331 -12.57 3.23 17.86
N HIS A 332 -13.72 2.59 17.69
CA HIS A 332 -15.01 3.19 18.05
C HIS A 332 -15.35 3.04 19.54
N THR A 333 -14.85 2.00 20.22
CA THR A 333 -15.02 1.87 21.67
C THR A 333 -14.09 2.80 22.45
N SER A 334 -12.89 3.07 21.95
CA SER A 334 -11.94 3.98 22.61
C SER A 334 -12.32 5.47 22.53
N ASN A 335 -13.26 5.85 21.67
CA ASN A 335 -13.76 7.23 21.55
C ASN A 335 -14.94 7.55 22.48
N ASN A 336 -15.42 6.59 23.27
CA ASN A 336 -16.55 6.75 24.18
C ASN A 336 -16.14 6.82 25.66
N ASP A 337 -14.86 6.75 25.98
CA ASP A 337 -14.25 6.94 27.29
C ASP A 337 -13.46 8.28 27.32
#